data_79b944ef1a735d34c6e24cd4fa4fd681
#
_entry.id   79b944ef1a735d34c6e24cd4fa4fd681
#
_cell.length_a   1.000
_cell.length_b   1.000
_cell.length_c   1.000
_cell.angle_alpha   90.00
_cell.angle_beta   90.00
_cell.angle_gamma   90.00
#
_symmetry.space_group_name_H-M   'P 1'
#
loop_
_entity.id
_entity.type
_entity.pdbx_description
1 polymer ?
#
loop_
_entity_poly.entity_id
_entity_poly.type
_entity_poly.pdbx_seq_one_letter_code
_entity_poly.pdbx_strand_id
1 'polypeptide(L)'
;KYLSYLQDAFIIERAIRYNIKGKKYINTLNKYYFSDIGLRNAILGYRQQEENHIMENIIYNELRSRGYKVDIGMVETRNKDKNGNFVRKQLEVDFVVNQGSNRYYIQSAFAMPTKEKEEQEYASLLKINDSFKKIIVVKDDIKPKRNEYGILTIGIMDFLLNPNSLEL
;
A
#
# COMPACT_ATOMS: atom_id res chain seq x y z
N LYS A 1 -16.75 18.87 -1.46
CA LYS A 1 -16.41 20.30 -1.62
C LYS A 1 -15.11 20.68 -0.87
N TYR A 2 -14.97 20.41 0.45
CA TYR A 2 -13.75 20.77 1.20
C TYR A 2 -12.52 19.97 0.77
N LEU A 3 -12.65 18.66 0.53
CA LEU A 3 -11.55 17.82 0.09
C LEU A 3 -10.99 18.25 -1.28
N SER A 4 -11.82 18.77 -2.19
CA SER A 4 -11.32 19.28 -3.48
C SER A 4 -10.44 20.51 -3.29
N TYR A 5 -10.78 21.41 -2.38
CA TYR A 5 -9.96 22.60 -2.09
C TYR A 5 -8.58 22.21 -1.50
N LEU A 6 -8.55 21.19 -0.63
CA LEU A 6 -7.29 20.69 -0.09
C LEU A 6 -6.41 20.03 -1.17
N GLN A 7 -7.05 19.35 -2.13
CA GLN A 7 -6.33 18.80 -3.29
C GLN A 7 -5.81 19.91 -4.23
N ASP A 8 -6.65 20.92 -4.52
CA ASP A 8 -6.26 22.05 -5.36
C ASP A 8 -5.13 22.88 -4.75
N ALA A 9 -5.04 22.90 -3.40
CA ALA A 9 -3.97 23.50 -2.63
C ALA A 9 -2.75 22.59 -2.43
N PHE A 10 -2.72 21.38 -3.02
CA PHE A 10 -1.67 20.37 -2.87
C PHE A 10 -1.37 19.96 -1.42
N ILE A 11 -2.32 20.12 -0.50
CA ILE A 11 -2.20 19.70 0.90
C ILE A 11 -2.39 18.19 1.03
N ILE A 12 -3.32 17.64 0.25
CA ILE A 12 -3.60 16.20 0.16
C ILE A 12 -3.63 15.72 -1.29
N GLU A 13 -3.25 14.48 -1.51
CA GLU A 13 -3.46 13.76 -2.76
C GLU A 13 -4.49 12.65 -2.59
N ARG A 14 -5.29 12.42 -3.62
CA ARG A 14 -6.28 11.36 -3.66
C ARG A 14 -5.73 10.13 -4.36
N ALA A 15 -5.72 8.99 -3.69
CA ALA A 15 -5.47 7.69 -4.28
C ALA A 15 -6.79 6.95 -4.56
N ILE A 16 -6.97 6.52 -5.80
CA ILE A 16 -8.20 5.90 -6.30
C ILE A 16 -8.10 4.38 -6.11
N ARG A 17 -9.22 3.73 -5.83
CA ARG A 17 -9.26 2.27 -5.71
C ARG A 17 -9.28 1.61 -7.09
N TYR A 18 -8.42 0.60 -7.25
CA TYR A 18 -8.27 -0.19 -8.47
C TYR A 18 -8.53 -1.66 -8.19
N ASN A 19 -9.53 -2.24 -8.86
CA ASN A 19 -9.78 -3.67 -8.80
C ASN A 19 -8.72 -4.38 -9.64
N ILE A 20 -7.80 -5.08 -8.98
CA ILE A 20 -6.66 -5.72 -9.63
C ILE A 20 -7.13 -6.82 -10.59
N LYS A 21 -8.07 -7.67 -10.16
CA LYS A 21 -8.61 -8.76 -10.96
C LYS A 21 -9.51 -8.27 -12.10
N GLY A 22 -10.36 -7.30 -11.81
CA GLY A 22 -11.30 -6.72 -12.79
C GLY A 22 -10.66 -5.68 -13.70
N LYS A 23 -9.41 -5.28 -13.45
CA LYS A 23 -8.65 -4.27 -14.22
C LYS A 23 -9.43 -2.96 -14.43
N LYS A 24 -10.14 -2.50 -13.39
CA LYS A 24 -10.98 -1.30 -13.47
C LYS A 24 -10.92 -0.48 -12.19
N TYR A 25 -11.11 0.83 -12.34
CA TYR A 25 -11.27 1.72 -11.19
C TYR A 25 -12.61 1.52 -10.51
N ILE A 26 -12.61 1.65 -9.18
CA ILE A 26 -13.80 1.54 -8.36
C ILE A 26 -14.09 2.92 -7.78
N ASN A 27 -15.28 3.43 -8.06
CA ASN A 27 -15.72 4.73 -7.55
C ASN A 27 -16.31 4.60 -6.13
N THR A 28 -15.50 4.12 -5.18
CA THR A 28 -15.85 4.01 -3.76
C THR A 28 -15.01 4.97 -2.93
N LEU A 29 -15.05 4.83 -1.61
CA LEU A 29 -14.25 5.63 -0.67
C LEU A 29 -12.77 5.60 -1.07
N ASN A 30 -12.25 6.76 -1.47
CA ASN A 30 -10.83 6.94 -1.80
C ASN A 30 -10.00 7.09 -0.53
N LYS A 31 -8.70 6.78 -0.61
CA LYS A 31 -7.73 7.19 0.41
C LYS A 31 -7.17 8.57 0.06
N TYR A 32 -6.78 9.30 1.10
CA TYR A 32 -6.15 10.61 0.96
C TYR A 32 -4.86 10.62 1.76
N TYR A 33 -3.79 11.07 1.15
CA TYR A 33 -2.47 11.18 1.75
C TYR A 33 -2.06 12.64 1.84
N PHE A 34 -1.48 13.03 2.95
CA PHE A 34 -0.93 14.37 3.10
C PHE A 34 0.37 14.48 2.32
N SER A 35 0.55 15.57 1.57
CA SER A 35 1.80 15.86 0.86
C SER A 35 2.95 16.12 1.82
N ASP A 36 2.66 16.64 3.01
CA ASP A 36 3.61 16.91 4.08
C ASP A 36 3.13 16.33 5.41
N ILE A 37 3.94 15.46 6.02
CA ILE A 37 3.62 14.81 7.30
C ILE A 37 3.72 15.79 8.48
N GLY A 38 4.61 16.77 8.41
CA GLY A 38 4.71 17.84 9.43
C GLY A 38 3.45 18.67 9.49
N LEU A 39 2.91 19.05 8.31
CA LEU A 39 1.65 19.77 8.20
C LEU A 39 0.48 18.94 8.74
N ARG A 40 0.41 17.63 8.37
CA ARG A 40 -0.57 16.69 8.94
C ARG A 40 -0.53 16.71 10.47
N ASN A 41 0.65 16.52 11.04
CA ASN A 41 0.82 16.44 12.48
C ASN A 41 0.47 17.74 13.18
N ALA A 42 0.82 18.89 12.59
CA ALA A 42 0.46 20.22 13.10
C ALA A 42 -1.06 20.43 13.12
N ILE A 43 -1.76 20.08 12.03
CA ILE A 43 -3.22 20.16 11.95
C ILE A 43 -3.91 19.29 13.01
N LEU A 44 -3.37 18.09 13.27
CA LEU A 44 -3.87 17.19 14.31
C LEU A 44 -3.39 17.54 15.72
N GLY A 45 -2.65 18.65 15.89
CA GLY A 45 -2.12 19.09 17.17
C GLY A 45 -1.16 18.08 17.79
N TYR A 46 -0.46 17.27 16.98
CA TYR A 46 0.48 16.22 17.39
C TYR A 46 -0.12 15.13 18.31
N ARG A 47 -1.45 15.00 18.33
CA ARG A 47 -2.15 14.10 19.27
C ARG A 47 -2.35 12.69 18.75
N GLN A 48 -2.35 12.48 17.44
CA GLN A 48 -2.60 11.19 16.79
C GLN A 48 -1.39 10.80 15.94
N GLN A 49 -0.38 10.24 16.62
CA GLN A 49 0.80 9.69 15.96
C GLN A 49 0.58 8.19 15.72
N GLU A 50 -0.30 7.88 14.79
CA GLU A 50 -0.49 6.51 14.31
C GLU A 50 0.65 6.18 13.34
N GLU A 51 1.76 5.66 13.86
CA GLU A 51 3.00 5.44 13.13
C GLU A 51 2.82 4.58 11.87
N ASN A 52 1.90 3.60 11.90
CA ASN A 52 1.54 2.79 10.74
C ASN A 52 0.96 3.63 9.60
N HIS A 53 0.04 4.55 9.89
CA HIS A 53 -0.53 5.45 8.87
C HIS A 53 0.48 6.49 8.39
N ILE A 54 1.36 6.95 9.29
CA ILE A 54 2.47 7.84 8.90
C ILE A 54 3.41 7.12 7.94
N MET A 55 3.80 5.89 8.24
CA MET A 55 4.67 5.08 7.37
C MET A 55 4.02 4.84 6.01
N GLU A 56 2.74 4.47 5.97
CA GLU A 56 2.00 4.31 4.72
C GLU A 56 2.00 5.60 3.90
N ASN A 57 1.76 6.76 4.54
CA ASN A 57 1.80 8.05 3.86
C ASN A 57 3.21 8.40 3.33
N ILE A 58 4.26 8.09 4.08
CA ILE A 58 5.65 8.30 3.65
C ILE A 58 5.94 7.46 2.39
N ILE A 59 5.56 6.18 2.39
CA ILE A 59 5.74 5.30 1.23
C ILE A 59 4.98 5.86 0.02
N TYR A 60 3.74 6.31 0.21
CA TYR A 60 2.96 6.94 -0.85
C TYR A 60 3.69 8.14 -1.45
N ASN A 61 4.12 9.08 -0.60
CA ASN A 61 4.81 10.30 -1.04
C ASN A 61 6.11 9.98 -1.78
N GLU A 62 6.90 9.01 -1.29
CA GLU A 62 8.13 8.59 -1.94
C GLU A 62 7.85 8.00 -3.34
N LEU A 63 6.86 7.13 -3.48
CA LEU A 63 6.47 6.56 -4.77
C LEU A 63 6.03 7.65 -5.75
N ARG A 64 5.28 8.65 -5.26
CA ARG A 64 4.85 9.80 -6.07
C ARG A 64 6.04 10.67 -6.50
N SER A 65 6.99 10.93 -5.61
CA SER A 65 8.19 11.73 -5.90
C SER A 65 9.09 11.07 -6.95
N ARG A 66 9.12 9.72 -6.99
CA ARG A 66 9.80 8.93 -8.02
C ARG A 66 9.06 8.91 -9.37
N GLY A 67 7.90 9.57 -9.48
CA GLY A 67 7.13 9.67 -10.72
C GLY A 67 6.21 8.47 -10.99
N TYR A 68 5.96 7.62 -10.01
CA TYR A 68 5.00 6.53 -10.16
C TYR A 68 3.56 7.02 -10.08
N LYS A 69 2.69 6.39 -10.86
CA LYS A 69 1.24 6.44 -10.62
C LYS A 69 0.89 5.44 -9.53
N VAL A 70 0.25 5.91 -8.47
CA VAL A 70 -0.07 5.11 -7.29
C VAL A 70 -1.58 5.05 -7.07
N ASP A 71 -2.12 3.85 -7.05
CA ASP A 71 -3.54 3.55 -6.79
C ASP A 71 -3.64 2.60 -5.58
N ILE A 72 -4.82 2.49 -4.96
CA ILE A 72 -5.10 1.52 -3.90
C ILE A 72 -5.60 0.22 -4.52
N GLY A 73 -4.96 -0.90 -4.22
CA GLY A 73 -5.34 -2.20 -4.77
C GLY A 73 -6.52 -2.83 -4.04
N MET A 74 -7.45 -3.40 -4.80
CA MET A 74 -8.55 -4.20 -4.26
C MET A 74 -8.54 -5.59 -4.92
N VAL A 75 -8.50 -6.64 -4.09
CA VAL A 75 -8.56 -8.04 -4.52
C VAL A 75 -9.83 -8.67 -3.99
N GLU A 76 -10.70 -9.14 -4.86
CA GLU A 76 -11.89 -9.87 -4.48
C GLU A 76 -11.57 -11.35 -4.28
N THR A 77 -11.97 -11.88 -3.14
CA THR A 77 -11.88 -13.30 -2.80
C THR A 77 -13.28 -13.86 -2.56
N ARG A 78 -13.48 -15.14 -2.88
CA ARG A 78 -14.69 -15.88 -2.57
C ARG A 78 -14.33 -16.97 -1.56
N ASN A 79 -14.85 -16.85 -0.37
CA ASN A 79 -14.69 -17.87 0.67
C ASN A 79 -16.06 -18.48 0.99
N LYS A 80 -16.08 -19.73 1.42
CA LYS A 80 -17.29 -20.33 1.98
C LYS A 80 -17.39 -19.93 3.46
N ASP A 81 -18.57 -19.51 3.88
CA ASP A 81 -18.88 -19.30 5.29
C ASP A 81 -19.06 -20.67 6.03
N LYS A 82 -19.32 -20.60 7.33
CA LYS A 82 -19.56 -21.80 8.15
C LYS A 82 -20.78 -22.63 7.71
N ASN A 83 -21.67 -22.02 6.93
CA ASN A 83 -22.91 -22.63 6.41
C ASN A 83 -22.76 -23.12 4.96
N GLY A 84 -21.54 -23.01 4.39
CA GLY A 84 -21.25 -23.42 3.01
C GLY A 84 -21.62 -22.39 1.93
N ASN A 85 -22.14 -21.22 2.28
CA ASN A 85 -22.49 -20.16 1.35
C ASN A 85 -21.24 -19.40 0.90
N PHE A 86 -21.21 -18.99 -0.37
CA PHE A 86 -20.11 -18.17 -0.88
C PHE A 86 -20.24 -16.72 -0.41
N VAL A 87 -19.27 -16.27 0.39
CA VAL A 87 -19.15 -14.89 0.83
C VAL A 87 -18.02 -14.22 0.04
N ARG A 88 -18.30 -13.07 -0.55
CA ARG A 88 -17.27 -12.22 -1.18
C ARG A 88 -16.57 -11.42 -0.08
N LYS A 89 -15.25 -11.53 -0.02
CA LYS A 89 -14.39 -10.70 0.83
C LYS A 89 -13.49 -9.87 -0.07
N GLN A 90 -13.36 -8.60 0.25
CA GLN A 90 -12.40 -7.71 -0.40
C GLN A 90 -11.18 -7.58 0.50
N LEU A 91 -10.00 -7.80 -0.06
CA LEU A 91 -8.71 -7.54 0.56
C LEU A 91 -8.11 -6.30 -0.09
N GLU A 92 -7.53 -5.45 0.72
CA GLU A 92 -6.83 -4.26 0.26
C GLU A 92 -5.35 -4.58 0.06
N VAL A 93 -4.76 -4.02 -0.98
CA VAL A 93 -3.32 -3.90 -1.20
C VAL A 93 -3.03 -2.41 -1.15
N ASP A 94 -2.15 -1.98 -0.26
CA ASP A 94 -1.96 -0.57 0.01
C ASP A 94 -1.64 0.22 -1.25
N PHE A 95 -0.76 -0.32 -2.12
CA PHE A 95 -0.42 0.38 -3.35
C PHE A 95 -0.32 -0.54 -4.56
N VAL A 96 -0.95 -0.10 -5.65
CA VAL A 96 -0.69 -0.56 -7.02
C VAL A 96 0.08 0.53 -7.72
N VAL A 97 1.32 0.25 -8.04
CA VAL A 97 2.30 1.23 -8.51
C VAL A 97 2.62 0.96 -9.97
N ASN A 98 2.45 1.96 -10.83
CA ASN A 98 2.65 1.81 -12.28
C ASN A 98 3.60 2.90 -12.81
N GLN A 99 4.52 2.48 -13.70
CA GLN A 99 5.35 3.39 -14.49
C GLN A 99 5.70 2.72 -15.83
N GLY A 100 5.18 3.25 -16.92
CA GLY A 100 5.31 2.61 -18.22
C GLY A 100 4.69 1.21 -18.24
N SER A 101 5.48 0.21 -18.57
CA SER A 101 5.09 -1.22 -18.56
C SER A 101 5.28 -1.89 -17.20
N ASN A 102 5.94 -1.23 -16.26
CA ASN A 102 6.24 -1.80 -14.95
C ASN A 102 5.07 -1.61 -13.99
N ARG A 103 4.81 -2.66 -13.22
CA ARG A 103 3.82 -2.67 -12.15
C ARG A 103 4.40 -3.35 -10.93
N TYR A 104 4.07 -2.78 -9.76
CA TYR A 104 4.44 -3.33 -8.46
C TYR A 104 3.22 -3.32 -7.55
N TYR A 105 3.11 -4.32 -6.67
CA TYR A 105 2.13 -4.38 -5.60
C TYR A 105 2.87 -4.23 -4.28
N ILE A 106 2.54 -3.20 -3.53
CA ILE A 106 3.28 -2.86 -2.31
C ILE A 106 2.33 -2.86 -1.12
N GLN A 107 2.75 -3.52 -0.05
CA GLN A 107 2.08 -3.51 1.25
C GLN A 107 2.96 -2.80 2.27
N SER A 108 2.38 -1.91 3.07
CA SER A 108 3.03 -1.26 4.19
C SER A 108 2.73 -2.04 5.47
N ALA A 109 3.71 -2.76 6.01
CA ALA A 109 3.57 -3.54 7.23
C ALA A 109 4.46 -2.96 8.32
N PHE A 110 3.89 -2.18 9.25
CA PHE A 110 4.65 -1.50 10.29
C PHE A 110 5.53 -2.47 11.11
N ALA A 111 4.94 -3.60 11.53
CA ALA A 111 5.67 -4.69 12.19
C ALA A 111 5.04 -6.04 11.89
N MET A 112 5.87 -7.06 11.75
CA MET A 112 5.47 -8.45 11.54
C MET A 112 6.11 -9.35 12.62
N PRO A 113 5.74 -9.20 13.91
CA PRO A 113 6.41 -9.87 15.02
C PRO A 113 6.10 -11.36 15.12
N THR A 114 5.00 -11.83 14.50
CA THR A 114 4.58 -13.24 14.52
C THR A 114 4.31 -13.75 13.12
N LYS A 115 4.35 -15.08 12.95
CA LYS A 115 4.01 -15.73 11.67
C LYS A 115 2.57 -15.44 11.24
N GLU A 116 1.64 -15.41 12.18
CA GLU A 116 0.23 -15.11 11.89
C GLU A 116 0.08 -13.69 11.33
N LYS A 117 0.83 -12.73 11.88
CA LYS A 117 0.83 -11.35 11.39
C LYS A 117 1.47 -11.28 10.00
N GLU A 118 2.57 -11.97 9.79
CA GLU A 118 3.23 -12.09 8.49
C GLU A 118 2.28 -12.67 7.44
N GLU A 119 1.57 -13.77 7.75
CA GLU A 119 0.57 -14.38 6.85
C GLU A 119 -0.58 -13.42 6.52
N GLN A 120 -1.02 -12.59 7.47
CA GLN A 120 -2.04 -11.58 7.24
C GLN A 120 -1.57 -10.52 6.23
N GLU A 121 -0.33 -10.03 6.35
CA GLU A 121 0.22 -9.04 5.42
C GLU A 121 0.45 -9.64 4.01
N TYR A 122 0.82 -10.92 3.92
CA TYR A 122 0.93 -11.60 2.63
C TYR A 122 -0.43 -11.93 1.98
N ALA A 123 -1.49 -12.03 2.76
CA ALA A 123 -2.77 -12.59 2.31
C ALA A 123 -3.35 -11.89 1.07
N SER A 124 -3.27 -10.56 0.99
CA SER A 124 -3.74 -9.80 -0.16
C SER A 124 -2.88 -10.04 -1.40
N LEU A 125 -1.55 -10.02 -1.24
CA LEU A 125 -0.57 -10.20 -2.31
C LEU A 125 -0.61 -11.61 -2.89
N LEU A 126 -0.81 -12.65 -2.05
CA LEU A 126 -0.93 -14.03 -2.48
C LEU A 126 -2.17 -14.34 -3.32
N LYS A 127 -3.19 -13.45 -3.27
CA LYS A 127 -4.41 -13.58 -4.10
C LYS A 127 -4.28 -12.94 -5.48
N ILE A 128 -3.16 -12.31 -5.77
CA ILE A 128 -2.88 -11.70 -7.07
C ILE A 128 -2.16 -12.74 -7.94
N ASN A 129 -2.83 -13.18 -9.01
CA ASN A 129 -2.36 -14.25 -9.90
C ASN A 129 -1.70 -13.68 -11.17
N ASP A 130 -0.77 -12.74 -10.99
CA ASP A 130 0.08 -12.26 -12.08
C ASP A 130 1.57 -12.28 -11.68
N SER A 131 2.45 -12.02 -12.64
CA SER A 131 3.90 -12.09 -12.50
C SER A 131 4.56 -10.79 -12.05
N PHE A 132 3.77 -9.74 -11.78
CA PHE A 132 4.34 -8.48 -11.33
C PHE A 132 4.91 -8.61 -9.92
N LYS A 133 5.95 -7.82 -9.64
CA LYS A 133 6.65 -7.86 -8.34
C LYS A 133 5.71 -7.49 -7.20
N LYS A 134 5.83 -8.24 -6.12
CA LYS A 134 5.10 -8.06 -4.86
C LYS A 134 6.10 -7.73 -3.77
N ILE A 135 5.87 -6.64 -3.05
CA ILE A 135 6.83 -6.08 -2.11
C ILE A 135 6.12 -5.75 -0.80
N ILE A 136 6.76 -6.07 0.31
CA ILE A 136 6.35 -5.60 1.65
C ILE A 136 7.43 -4.68 2.17
N VAL A 137 7.03 -3.47 2.56
CA VAL A 137 7.91 -2.52 3.23
C VAL A 137 7.62 -2.56 4.71
N VAL A 138 8.65 -2.84 5.52
CA VAL A 138 8.56 -2.91 6.99
C VAL A 138 9.32 -1.77 7.65
N LYS A 139 8.93 -1.41 8.88
CA LYS A 139 9.64 -0.38 9.67
C LYS A 139 11.07 -0.78 9.98
N ASP A 140 11.26 -2.06 10.29
CA ASP A 140 12.54 -2.56 10.80
C ASP A 140 13.65 -2.47 9.74
N ASP A 141 14.86 -2.21 10.21
CA ASP A 141 16.07 -2.27 9.37
C ASP A 141 16.47 -3.73 9.17
N ILE A 142 16.03 -4.29 8.06
CA ILE A 142 16.29 -5.68 7.68
C ILE A 142 16.97 -5.76 6.33
N LYS A 143 17.83 -6.77 6.14
CA LYS A 143 18.35 -7.08 4.80
C LYS A 143 17.21 -7.51 3.89
N PRO A 144 17.15 -7.01 2.64
CA PRO A 144 16.16 -7.45 1.67
C PRO A 144 16.12 -8.97 1.55
N LYS A 145 14.94 -9.56 1.67
CA LYS A 145 14.75 -11.02 1.58
C LYS A 145 13.52 -11.35 0.74
N ARG A 146 13.56 -12.49 0.04
CA ARG A 146 12.41 -13.05 -0.65
C ARG A 146 11.93 -14.31 0.04
N ASN A 147 10.62 -14.47 0.10
CA ASN A 147 10.01 -15.71 0.57
C ASN A 147 9.84 -16.73 -0.58
N GLU A 148 9.31 -17.91 -0.28
CA GLU A 148 9.03 -18.99 -1.23
C GLU A 148 8.06 -18.59 -2.36
N TYR A 149 7.24 -17.55 -2.15
CA TYR A 149 6.29 -17.01 -3.15
C TYR A 149 6.91 -15.89 -3.99
N GLY A 150 8.20 -15.58 -3.82
CA GLY A 150 8.89 -14.52 -4.51
C GLY A 150 8.55 -13.10 -4.03
N ILE A 151 7.81 -12.96 -2.92
CA ILE A 151 7.48 -11.66 -2.33
C ILE A 151 8.74 -11.10 -1.66
N LEU A 152 9.14 -9.89 -2.07
CA LEU A 152 10.27 -9.18 -1.50
C LEU A 152 9.84 -8.48 -0.20
N THR A 153 10.58 -8.64 0.87
CA THR A 153 10.45 -7.83 2.09
C THR A 153 11.69 -6.96 2.24
N ILE A 154 11.49 -5.65 2.40
CA ILE A 154 12.57 -4.65 2.56
C ILE A 154 12.27 -3.73 3.74
N GLY A 155 13.32 -3.19 4.37
CA GLY A 155 13.21 -2.16 5.38
C GLY A 155 12.82 -0.79 4.79
N ILE A 156 12.14 0.04 5.59
CA ILE A 156 11.72 1.39 5.14
C ILE A 156 12.93 2.25 4.76
N MET A 157 14.05 2.12 5.45
CA MET A 157 15.26 2.89 5.15
C MET A 157 15.86 2.50 3.80
N ASP A 158 15.97 1.20 3.52
CA ASP A 158 16.40 0.71 2.21
C ASP A 158 15.45 1.16 1.10
N PHE A 159 14.13 1.13 1.37
CA PHE A 159 13.14 1.64 0.42
C PHE A 159 13.36 3.12 0.11
N LEU A 160 13.59 3.97 1.12
CA LEU A 160 13.71 5.42 0.95
C LEU A 160 15.06 5.84 0.35
N LEU A 161 16.15 5.19 0.76
CA LEU A 161 17.51 5.60 0.38
C LEU A 161 18.00 5.01 -0.94
N ASN A 162 17.40 3.90 -1.38
CA ASN A 162 17.74 3.27 -2.65
C ASN A 162 16.69 3.57 -3.72
N PRO A 163 16.99 4.43 -4.72
CA PRO A 163 16.04 4.73 -5.81
C PRO A 163 15.58 3.50 -6.59
N ASN A 164 16.40 2.44 -6.62
CA ASN A 164 16.14 1.19 -7.31
C ASN A 164 15.57 0.10 -6.38
N SER A 165 15.07 0.46 -5.21
CA SER A 165 14.57 -0.49 -4.20
C SER A 165 13.45 -1.41 -4.71
N LEU A 166 12.68 -0.99 -5.71
CA LEU A 166 11.64 -1.81 -6.33
C LEU A 166 12.19 -2.83 -7.34
N GLU A 167 13.47 -2.71 -7.71
CA GLU A 167 14.13 -3.60 -8.68
C GLU A 167 14.95 -4.72 -8.02
N LEU A 168 15.08 -4.68 -6.70
CA LEU A 168 15.77 -5.71 -5.91
C LEU A 168 15.21 -7.12 -6.11
#